data_8acea29393bc5fd94573d8ec36cdb18f
#
_entry.id   8acea29393bc5fd94573d8ec36cdb18f
#
_cell.length_a   1.000
_cell.length_b   1.000
_cell.length_c   1.000
_cell.angle_alpha   90.00
_cell.angle_beta   90.00
_cell.angle_gamma   90.00
#
_symmetry.space_group_name_H-M   'P 1'
#
loop_
_entity.id
_entity.type
_entity.pdbx_description
1 polymer ?
#
loop_
_entity_poly.entity_id
_entity_poly.type
_entity_poly.pdbx_seq_one_letter_code
_entity_poly.pdbx_strand_id
1 'polypeptide(L)'
;MLVRQRRLQLSRSVLPIITSDDNGEHTQKERAHKKRISVSLIIIIYRTFLFGLIVITSVFVIKAGLSSHYNHQIEHDTIARQSLSKLPLSKFSELEYALANSDLVALYFAASWCPMSTPISIALDLAFGNGEILLNNDGIRKELSIVYVSSDKTLDTFNGYIHNRKWLAVPFESKERNDLKRHFSTCAKIELEELDIDRKHEIPTIIVIDSKTHGIITTNGADDVGHMGDEALQHWKDVQDWIRNLQSDTT
;
A
#
# COMPACT_ATOMS: atom_id res chain seq x y z
N MET A 1 -32.68 27.94 -60.13
CA MET A 1 -32.32 29.20 -60.75
C MET A 1 -30.83 29.21 -60.96
N LEU A 2 -30.46 29.08 -62.23
CA LEU A 2 -29.46 29.77 -63.04
C LEU A 2 -28.01 29.71 -62.53
N VAL A 3 -27.17 28.87 -63.13
CA VAL A 3 -26.45 28.94 -64.42
C VAL A 3 -25.51 30.17 -64.52
N ARG A 4 -24.21 29.93 -64.62
CA ARG A 4 -23.42 30.30 -65.80
C ARG A 4 -21.98 29.80 -65.79
N GLN A 5 -21.70 29.00 -66.79
CA GLN A 5 -20.39 28.70 -67.37
C GLN A 5 -19.74 29.93 -68.00
N ARG A 6 -18.39 29.90 -68.13
CA ARG A 6 -17.56 30.33 -69.28
C ARG A 6 -16.14 29.88 -69.01
N ARG A 7 -15.56 29.03 -69.73
CA ARG A 7 -15.04 28.73 -71.05
C ARG A 7 -14.06 29.79 -71.62
N LEU A 8 -12.89 29.21 -71.99
CA LEU A 8 -11.95 29.58 -73.06
C LEU A 8 -10.84 30.60 -72.64
N GLN A 9 -9.55 30.48 -73.03
CA GLN A 9 -8.99 30.01 -74.32
C GLN A 9 -7.49 29.65 -74.16
N LEU A 10 -7.04 28.84 -75.12
CA LEU A 10 -5.65 28.51 -75.44
C LEU A 10 -4.81 29.70 -75.83
N SER A 11 -3.53 29.69 -75.57
CA SER A 11 -2.49 30.28 -76.43
C SER A 11 -1.25 29.39 -76.41
N ARG A 12 -0.89 28.92 -77.58
CA ARG A 12 0.38 28.26 -77.93
C ARG A 12 1.46 29.34 -78.07
N SER A 13 2.66 29.06 -77.58
CA SER A 13 3.91 29.48 -78.23
C SER A 13 5.13 28.76 -77.64
N VAL A 14 5.70 27.94 -78.48
CA VAL A 14 7.12 27.86 -78.88
C VAL A 14 8.19 27.60 -77.82
N LEU A 15 8.83 26.42 -78.01
CA LEU A 15 10.12 26.00 -77.40
C LEU A 15 11.27 26.95 -77.85
N PRO A 16 12.32 26.95 -77.01
CA PRO A 16 13.61 26.51 -77.53
C PRO A 16 14.26 25.42 -76.69
N ILE A 17 14.93 24.52 -77.37
CA ILE A 17 15.88 23.53 -76.97
C ILE A 17 17.10 24.23 -76.33
N ILE A 18 17.46 23.87 -75.14
CA ILE A 18 18.83 24.03 -74.63
C ILE A 18 19.22 22.70 -73.96
N THR A 19 20.25 22.15 -74.56
CA THR A 19 21.01 20.99 -74.16
C THR A 19 21.89 21.26 -72.90
N SER A 20 22.11 20.21 -72.17
CA SER A 20 23.33 19.87 -71.43
C SER A 20 23.41 20.12 -69.95
N ASP A 21 23.82 19.07 -69.34
CA ASP A 21 24.59 18.92 -68.09
C ASP A 21 23.86 19.14 -66.74
N ASP A 22 23.05 18.16 -66.37
CA ASP A 22 22.56 18.08 -64.98
C ASP A 22 22.69 16.68 -64.35
N ASN A 23 23.79 16.00 -64.64
CA ASN A 23 24.09 14.69 -64.02
C ASN A 23 24.92 14.77 -62.71
N GLY A 24 25.39 15.97 -62.32
CA GLY A 24 26.21 16.20 -61.14
C GLY A 24 25.44 16.57 -59.87
N GLU A 25 24.34 17.26 -60.02
CA GLU A 25 23.59 17.82 -58.87
C GLU A 25 22.63 16.80 -58.23
N HIS A 26 22.10 15.89 -59.06
CA HIS A 26 21.18 14.84 -58.57
C HIS A 26 21.88 13.81 -57.66
N THR A 27 23.14 13.45 -57.99
CA THR A 27 23.92 12.51 -57.19
C THR A 27 24.40 13.09 -55.87
N GLN A 28 24.64 14.39 -55.78
CA GLN A 28 25.01 15.05 -54.51
C GLN A 28 23.81 15.23 -53.58
N LYS A 29 22.63 15.58 -54.11
CA LYS A 29 21.37 15.66 -53.33
C LYS A 29 20.96 14.31 -52.79
N GLU A 30 21.08 13.24 -53.55
CA GLU A 30 20.75 11.88 -53.13
C GLU A 30 21.70 11.37 -52.04
N ARG A 31 23.00 11.65 -52.15
CA ARG A 31 23.99 11.30 -51.10
C ARG A 31 23.79 12.11 -49.81
N ALA A 32 23.42 13.38 -49.88
CA ALA A 32 23.11 14.23 -48.75
C ALA A 32 21.82 13.79 -48.06
N HIS A 33 20.79 13.37 -48.79
CA HIS A 33 19.53 12.88 -48.26
C HIS A 33 19.74 11.52 -47.54
N LYS A 34 20.52 10.62 -48.14
CA LYS A 34 20.85 9.31 -47.56
C LYS A 34 21.69 9.44 -46.26
N LYS A 35 22.61 10.40 -46.21
CA LYS A 35 23.38 10.74 -45.00
C LYS A 35 22.49 11.32 -43.88
N ARG A 36 21.53 12.21 -44.22
CA ARG A 36 20.59 12.78 -43.25
C ARG A 36 19.64 11.71 -42.67
N ILE A 37 19.15 10.79 -43.48
CA ILE A 37 18.28 9.69 -43.00
C ILE A 37 19.09 8.75 -42.05
N SER A 38 20.35 8.45 -42.37
CA SER A 38 21.20 7.61 -41.53
C SER A 38 21.48 8.23 -40.15
N VAL A 39 21.74 9.55 -40.10
CA VAL A 39 21.99 10.26 -38.85
C VAL A 39 20.71 10.35 -37.99
N SER A 40 19.55 10.60 -38.62
CA SER A 40 18.27 10.63 -37.91
C SER A 40 17.89 9.29 -37.33
N LEU A 41 18.13 8.19 -38.05
CA LEU A 41 17.91 6.82 -37.56
C LEU A 41 18.81 6.49 -36.35
N ILE A 42 20.09 6.88 -36.39
CA ILE A 42 21.04 6.67 -35.28
C ILE A 42 20.58 7.46 -34.04
N ILE A 43 20.10 8.70 -34.19
CA ILE A 43 19.60 9.50 -33.09
C ILE A 43 18.34 8.90 -32.48
N ILE A 44 17.43 8.36 -33.30
CA ILE A 44 16.21 7.67 -32.81
C ILE A 44 16.59 6.43 -32.02
N ILE A 45 17.48 5.58 -32.55
CA ILE A 45 17.94 4.37 -31.86
C ILE A 45 18.63 4.72 -30.55
N TYR A 46 19.46 5.74 -30.52
CA TYR A 46 20.14 6.18 -29.29
C TYR A 46 19.15 6.70 -28.24
N ARG A 47 18.14 7.49 -28.66
CA ARG A 47 17.08 7.97 -27.75
C ARG A 47 16.25 6.84 -27.17
N THR A 48 15.86 5.84 -27.98
CA THR A 48 15.09 4.68 -27.49
C THR A 48 15.92 3.82 -26.53
N PHE A 49 17.21 3.65 -26.82
CA PHE A 49 18.11 2.92 -25.94
C PHE A 49 18.33 3.65 -24.60
N LEU A 50 18.54 4.97 -24.64
CA LEU A 50 18.68 5.80 -23.44
C LEU A 50 17.41 5.79 -22.57
N PHE A 51 16.26 5.88 -23.21
CA PHE A 51 14.96 5.81 -22.54
C PHE A 51 14.73 4.44 -21.87
N GLY A 52 15.08 3.36 -22.57
CA GLY A 52 15.04 2.01 -22.00
C GLY A 52 15.95 1.86 -20.78
N LEU A 53 17.17 2.42 -20.84
CA LEU A 53 18.11 2.39 -19.71
C LEU A 53 17.60 3.16 -18.49
N ILE A 54 16.98 4.34 -18.72
CA ILE A 54 16.37 5.15 -17.65
C ILE A 54 15.22 4.39 -16.99
N VAL A 55 14.36 3.74 -17.78
CA VAL A 55 13.23 2.97 -17.23
C VAL A 55 13.74 1.79 -16.41
N ILE A 56 14.75 1.05 -16.88
CA ILE A 56 15.34 -0.09 -16.15
C ILE A 56 15.98 0.37 -14.85
N THR A 57 16.74 1.47 -14.86
CA THR A 57 17.38 2.00 -13.65
C THR A 57 16.34 2.53 -12.66
N SER A 58 15.26 3.16 -13.12
CA SER A 58 14.17 3.64 -12.26
C SER A 58 13.44 2.47 -11.57
N VAL A 59 13.14 1.41 -12.31
CA VAL A 59 12.52 0.19 -11.74
C VAL A 59 13.45 -0.47 -10.72
N PHE A 60 14.77 -0.49 -10.99
CA PHE A 60 15.74 -1.07 -10.07
C PHE A 60 15.88 -0.25 -8.78
N VAL A 61 15.91 1.09 -8.89
CA VAL A 61 15.96 1.99 -7.72
C VAL A 61 14.68 1.90 -6.89
N ILE A 62 13.51 1.82 -7.53
CA ILE A 62 12.22 1.63 -6.82
C ILE A 62 12.22 0.29 -6.09
N LYS A 63 12.61 -0.81 -6.76
CA LYS A 63 12.71 -2.12 -6.09
C LYS A 63 13.73 -2.15 -4.96
N ALA A 64 14.88 -1.54 -5.12
CA ALA A 64 15.90 -1.45 -4.06
C ALA A 64 15.42 -0.57 -2.88
N GLY A 65 14.73 0.53 -3.15
CA GLY A 65 14.13 1.39 -2.13
C GLY A 65 13.03 0.68 -1.35
N LEU A 66 12.14 -0.02 -2.03
CA LEU A 66 11.09 -0.83 -1.40
C LEU A 66 11.68 -1.98 -0.56
N SER A 67 12.71 -2.67 -1.07
CA SER A 67 13.41 -3.73 -0.34
C SER A 67 14.14 -3.20 0.91
N SER A 68 14.76 -2.02 0.84
CA SER A 68 15.44 -1.41 1.99
C SER A 68 14.46 -0.97 3.08
N HIS A 69 13.35 -0.35 2.68
CA HIS A 69 12.28 0.04 3.61
C HIS A 69 11.65 -1.18 4.27
N TYR A 70 11.42 -2.23 3.48
CA TYR A 70 10.87 -3.51 3.94
C TYR A 70 11.82 -4.25 4.91
N ASN A 71 13.12 -4.28 4.63
CA ASN A 71 14.12 -4.91 5.51
C ASN A 71 14.30 -4.16 6.84
N HIS A 72 14.24 -2.82 6.85
CA HIS A 72 14.29 -2.04 8.07
C HIS A 72 13.07 -2.28 8.96
N GLN A 73 11.89 -2.48 8.34
CA GLN A 73 10.66 -2.80 9.04
C GLN A 73 10.71 -4.20 9.67
N ILE A 74 11.29 -5.18 8.97
CA ILE A 74 11.49 -6.55 9.47
C ILE A 74 12.42 -6.59 10.69
N GLU A 75 13.46 -5.78 10.72
CA GLU A 75 14.40 -5.73 11.84
C GLU A 75 13.72 -5.19 13.11
N HIS A 76 12.89 -4.16 12.98
CA HIS A 76 12.03 -3.67 14.07
C HIS A 76 11.00 -4.70 14.52
N ASP A 77 10.36 -5.41 13.58
CA ASP A 77 9.35 -6.43 13.88
C ASP A 77 9.96 -7.69 14.49
N THR A 78 11.22 -8.00 14.21
CA THR A 78 11.92 -9.15 14.82
C THR A 78 12.17 -8.91 16.32
N ILE A 79 12.46 -7.68 16.73
CA ILE A 79 12.61 -7.29 18.13
C ILE A 79 11.25 -7.35 18.85
N ALA A 80 10.17 -6.93 18.18
CA ALA A 80 8.81 -7.01 18.71
C ALA A 80 8.31 -8.46 18.86
N ARG A 81 8.71 -9.38 17.97
CA ARG A 81 8.34 -10.82 18.03
C ARG A 81 8.84 -11.53 19.28
N GLN A 82 10.01 -11.16 19.80
CA GLN A 82 10.52 -11.73 21.07
C GLN A 82 9.68 -11.31 22.27
N SER A 83 8.90 -10.25 22.16
CA SER A 83 8.11 -9.73 23.27
C SER A 83 6.72 -10.35 23.39
N LEU A 84 6.09 -10.81 22.30
CA LEU A 84 4.76 -11.42 22.32
C LEU A 84 4.72 -12.79 23.01
N SER A 85 5.79 -13.57 22.89
CA SER A 85 5.91 -14.87 23.62
C SER A 85 5.88 -14.73 25.14
N LYS A 86 5.98 -13.51 25.68
CA LYS A 86 5.95 -13.21 27.12
C LYS A 86 4.59 -12.72 27.62
N LEU A 87 3.62 -12.47 26.73
CA LEU A 87 2.26 -12.15 27.15
C LEU A 87 1.60 -13.42 27.68
N PRO A 88 1.11 -13.43 28.93
CA PRO A 88 0.22 -14.48 29.38
C PRO A 88 -1.14 -14.26 28.68
N LEU A 89 -1.26 -14.70 27.40
CA LEU A 89 -2.46 -14.56 26.57
C LEU A 89 -3.72 -15.12 27.26
N SER A 90 -3.56 -16.09 28.15
CA SER A 90 -4.63 -16.66 28.99
C SER A 90 -5.33 -15.67 29.92
N LYS A 91 -4.92 -14.40 29.96
CA LYS A 91 -5.55 -13.34 30.77
C LYS A 91 -6.42 -12.36 29.98
N PHE A 92 -6.50 -12.50 28.66
CA PHE A 92 -7.15 -11.53 27.78
C PHE A 92 -8.31 -12.20 27.04
N SER A 93 -9.50 -12.17 27.61
CA SER A 93 -10.66 -12.91 27.12
C SER A 93 -11.02 -12.59 25.65
N GLU A 94 -11.02 -11.32 25.29
CA GLU A 94 -11.38 -10.88 23.94
C GLU A 94 -10.26 -11.14 22.93
N LEU A 95 -9.02 -10.96 23.33
CA LEU A 95 -7.87 -11.27 22.48
C LEU A 95 -7.72 -12.77 22.29
N GLU A 96 -7.86 -13.56 23.35
CA GLU A 96 -7.84 -15.03 23.30
C GLU A 96 -8.95 -15.56 22.36
N TYR A 97 -10.16 -15.02 22.50
CA TYR A 97 -11.27 -15.36 21.60
C TYR A 97 -10.94 -15.02 20.14
N ALA A 98 -10.39 -13.83 19.88
CA ALA A 98 -10.00 -13.41 18.53
C ALA A 98 -8.93 -14.35 17.94
N LEU A 99 -7.88 -14.65 18.71
CA LEU A 99 -6.80 -15.54 18.28
C LEU A 99 -7.28 -16.97 18.03
N ALA A 100 -8.24 -17.46 18.82
CA ALA A 100 -8.82 -18.79 18.62
C ALA A 100 -9.70 -18.88 17.38
N ASN A 101 -10.36 -17.80 16.97
CA ASN A 101 -11.40 -17.81 15.94
C ASN A 101 -11.03 -17.08 14.63
N SER A 102 -9.82 -16.55 14.51
CA SER A 102 -9.39 -15.82 13.31
C SER A 102 -7.99 -16.23 12.86
N ASP A 103 -7.65 -15.98 11.62
CA ASP A 103 -6.30 -16.21 11.09
C ASP A 103 -5.38 -15.02 11.40
N LEU A 104 -5.92 -13.82 11.35
CA LEU A 104 -5.25 -12.58 11.74
C LEU A 104 -6.08 -11.84 12.80
N VAL A 105 -5.40 -11.15 13.69
CA VAL A 105 -6.01 -10.27 14.68
C VAL A 105 -5.40 -8.88 14.57
N ALA A 106 -6.24 -7.87 14.34
CA ALA A 106 -5.86 -6.46 14.33
C ALA A 106 -6.20 -5.82 15.69
N LEU A 107 -5.19 -5.54 16.50
CA LEU A 107 -5.34 -4.75 17.73
C LEU A 107 -5.40 -3.27 17.35
N TYR A 108 -6.55 -2.64 17.50
CA TYR A 108 -6.77 -1.25 17.17
C TYR A 108 -6.77 -0.36 18.41
N PHE A 109 -5.66 0.34 18.62
CA PHE A 109 -5.48 1.33 19.70
C PHE A 109 -5.97 2.69 19.20
N ALA A 110 -7.08 3.18 19.75
CA ALA A 110 -7.69 4.42 19.31
C ALA A 110 -8.58 5.05 20.40
N ALA A 111 -9.14 6.21 20.11
CA ALA A 111 -10.13 6.89 20.94
C ALA A 111 -11.14 7.65 20.10
N SER A 112 -12.39 7.70 20.55
CA SER A 112 -13.48 8.43 19.90
C SER A 112 -13.23 9.94 19.79
N TRP A 113 -12.51 10.51 20.72
CA TRP A 113 -12.17 11.93 20.78
C TRP A 113 -10.93 12.31 19.94
N CYS A 114 -10.19 11.32 19.44
CA CYS A 114 -8.98 11.54 18.64
C CYS A 114 -9.34 11.79 17.16
N PRO A 115 -9.08 13.01 16.63
CA PRO A 115 -9.44 13.32 15.25
C PRO A 115 -8.71 12.45 14.21
N MET A 116 -7.51 11.96 14.56
CA MET A 116 -6.75 11.05 13.68
C MET A 116 -7.33 9.64 13.68
N SER A 117 -8.05 9.21 14.73
CA SER A 117 -8.68 7.89 14.79
C SER A 117 -9.94 7.80 13.91
N THR A 118 -10.64 8.91 13.69
CA THR A 118 -11.90 8.92 12.93
C THR A 118 -11.74 8.40 11.50
N PRO A 119 -10.81 8.91 10.66
CA PRO A 119 -10.65 8.41 9.29
C PRO A 119 -10.23 6.94 9.25
N ILE A 120 -9.38 6.49 10.17
CA ILE A 120 -8.96 5.08 10.23
C ILE A 120 -10.14 4.18 10.63
N SER A 121 -10.97 4.60 11.57
CA SER A 121 -12.17 3.84 11.95
C SER A 121 -13.18 3.73 10.81
N ILE A 122 -13.37 4.80 10.04
CA ILE A 122 -14.23 4.77 8.84
C ILE A 122 -13.64 3.82 7.81
N ALA A 123 -12.33 3.86 7.57
CA ALA A 123 -11.66 2.96 6.64
C ALA A 123 -11.79 1.49 7.07
N LEU A 124 -11.62 1.19 8.37
CA LEU A 124 -11.86 -0.14 8.93
C LEU A 124 -13.31 -0.61 8.76
N ASP A 125 -14.28 0.28 9.03
CA ASP A 125 -15.72 -0.05 8.88
C ASP A 125 -16.06 -0.29 7.40
N LEU A 126 -15.49 0.47 6.46
CA LEU A 126 -15.71 0.28 5.03
C LEU A 126 -15.04 -0.98 4.49
N ALA A 127 -13.79 -1.23 4.90
CA ALA A 127 -13.02 -2.37 4.41
C ALA A 127 -13.51 -3.71 5.00
N PHE A 128 -13.86 -3.73 6.30
CA PHE A 128 -14.09 -4.97 7.04
C PHE A 128 -15.40 -5.00 7.82
N GLY A 129 -16.18 -3.91 7.81
CA GLY A 129 -17.37 -3.73 8.64
C GLY A 129 -18.70 -4.21 8.04
N ASN A 130 -18.78 -4.47 6.73
CA ASN A 130 -20.03 -4.70 5.99
C ASN A 130 -20.76 -6.03 6.28
N GLY A 131 -20.35 -6.74 7.33
CA GLY A 131 -21.12 -7.85 7.89
C GLY A 131 -20.99 -9.18 7.19
N GLU A 132 -20.27 -9.26 6.11
CA GLU A 132 -19.76 -10.54 5.65
C GLU A 132 -18.65 -10.95 6.61
N ILE A 133 -18.89 -12.06 7.31
CA ILE A 133 -17.82 -12.72 8.05
C ILE A 133 -16.89 -13.21 6.97
N LEU A 134 -15.74 -12.55 6.83
CA LEU A 134 -14.67 -13.02 5.96
C LEU A 134 -14.18 -14.34 6.57
N LEU A 135 -14.76 -15.45 6.10
CA LEU A 135 -14.30 -16.78 6.49
C LEU A 135 -13.09 -17.12 5.63
N ASN A 136 -12.14 -17.80 6.24
CA ASN A 136 -11.03 -18.37 5.51
C ASN A 136 -11.49 -19.45 4.53
N ASN A 137 -10.59 -19.95 3.71
CA ASN A 137 -10.89 -20.97 2.69
C ASN A 137 -11.54 -22.25 3.25
N ASP A 138 -11.36 -22.54 4.53
CA ASP A 138 -11.93 -23.71 5.21
C ASP A 138 -13.36 -23.44 5.70
N GLY A 139 -13.84 -22.17 5.63
CA GLY A 139 -15.17 -21.77 6.08
C GLY A 139 -15.39 -21.85 7.60
N ILE A 140 -14.32 -22.09 8.39
CA ILE A 140 -14.38 -22.37 9.82
C ILE A 140 -13.94 -21.16 10.64
N ARG A 141 -12.91 -20.45 10.20
CA ARG A 141 -12.31 -19.33 10.92
C ARG A 141 -12.56 -18.02 10.15
N LYS A 142 -12.57 -16.91 10.88
CA LYS A 142 -12.54 -15.59 10.26
C LYS A 142 -11.16 -15.34 9.67
N GLU A 143 -11.09 -14.63 8.56
CA GLU A 143 -9.80 -14.16 8.05
C GLU A 143 -9.18 -13.10 8.96
N LEU A 144 -10.01 -12.21 9.52
CA LEU A 144 -9.58 -11.11 10.38
C LEU A 144 -10.58 -10.89 11.52
N SER A 145 -10.09 -10.68 12.73
CA SER A 145 -10.83 -10.05 13.83
C SER A 145 -10.19 -8.73 14.22
N ILE A 146 -11.01 -7.70 14.42
CA ILE A 146 -10.59 -6.42 14.96
C ILE A 146 -10.89 -6.41 16.46
N VAL A 147 -9.89 -6.09 17.27
CA VAL A 147 -10.00 -5.95 18.74
C VAL A 147 -9.65 -4.51 19.11
N TYR A 148 -10.65 -3.77 19.54
CA TYR A 148 -10.50 -2.38 19.96
C TYR A 148 -9.91 -2.26 21.35
N VAL A 149 -8.82 -1.50 21.48
CA VAL A 149 -8.15 -1.16 22.74
C VAL A 149 -8.31 0.36 22.96
N SER A 150 -9.29 0.72 23.76
CA SER A 150 -9.74 2.11 23.89
C SER A 150 -8.78 2.98 24.70
N SER A 151 -8.56 4.22 24.23
CA SER A 151 -8.07 5.36 24.99
C SER A 151 -9.16 6.41 25.24
N ASP A 152 -10.44 5.99 25.25
CA ASP A 152 -11.56 6.84 25.62
C ASP A 152 -11.49 7.22 27.11
N LYS A 153 -12.07 8.39 27.44
CA LYS A 153 -12.02 8.94 28.80
C LYS A 153 -13.13 8.42 29.69
N THR A 154 -14.24 7.99 29.10
CA THR A 154 -15.42 7.52 29.84
C THR A 154 -16.00 6.27 29.21
N LEU A 155 -16.72 5.48 30.01
CA LEU A 155 -17.45 4.31 29.52
C LEU A 155 -18.50 4.68 28.46
N ASP A 156 -19.16 5.84 28.61
CA ASP A 156 -20.17 6.28 27.65
C ASP A 156 -19.57 6.58 26.28
N THR A 157 -18.42 7.24 26.22
CA THR A 157 -17.72 7.51 24.96
C THR A 157 -17.22 6.23 24.32
N PHE A 158 -16.70 5.30 25.12
CA PHE A 158 -16.32 3.96 24.68
C PHE A 158 -17.52 3.20 24.08
N ASN A 159 -18.61 3.10 24.83
CA ASN A 159 -19.83 2.40 24.39
C ASN A 159 -20.41 3.01 23.10
N GLY A 160 -20.49 4.33 23.03
CA GLY A 160 -20.94 5.04 21.84
C GLY A 160 -20.07 4.76 20.62
N TYR A 161 -18.76 4.61 20.82
CA TYR A 161 -17.82 4.38 19.72
C TYR A 161 -17.93 2.97 19.15
N ILE A 162 -18.17 1.96 19.96
CA ILE A 162 -18.25 0.56 19.53
C ILE A 162 -19.67 0.09 19.17
N HIS A 163 -20.72 0.85 19.56
CA HIS A 163 -22.13 0.42 19.55
C HIS A 163 -22.60 -0.20 18.23
N ASN A 164 -22.19 0.34 17.09
CA ASN A 164 -22.61 -0.15 15.78
C ASN A 164 -21.51 -0.89 15.01
N ARG A 165 -20.40 -1.20 15.69
CA ARG A 165 -19.27 -1.90 15.08
C ARG A 165 -19.29 -3.38 15.41
N LYS A 166 -18.83 -4.17 14.47
CA LYS A 166 -18.72 -5.63 14.66
C LYS A 166 -17.36 -6.05 15.22
N TRP A 167 -16.65 -5.09 15.79
CA TRP A 167 -15.38 -5.33 16.42
C TRP A 167 -15.55 -5.97 17.80
N LEU A 168 -14.60 -6.77 18.19
CA LEU A 168 -14.41 -7.10 19.60
C LEU A 168 -13.82 -5.88 20.31
N ALA A 169 -14.03 -5.75 21.60
CA ALA A 169 -13.50 -4.63 22.35
C ALA A 169 -13.04 -5.10 23.73
N VAL A 170 -11.81 -4.76 24.10
CA VAL A 170 -11.32 -5.00 25.46
C VAL A 170 -12.17 -4.18 26.42
N PRO A 171 -12.74 -4.78 27.48
CA PRO A 171 -13.64 -4.09 28.40
C PRO A 171 -13.00 -2.82 28.97
N PHE A 172 -13.76 -1.73 29.01
CA PHE A 172 -13.27 -0.39 29.33
C PHE A 172 -12.56 -0.33 30.71
N GLU A 173 -13.14 -0.93 31.72
CA GLU A 173 -12.62 -0.92 33.11
C GLU A 173 -11.64 -2.06 33.38
N SER A 174 -11.33 -2.91 32.39
CA SER A 174 -10.45 -4.05 32.62
C SER A 174 -8.99 -3.62 32.77
N LYS A 175 -8.27 -4.34 33.63
CA LYS A 175 -6.81 -4.21 33.72
C LYS A 175 -6.12 -4.58 32.41
N GLU A 176 -6.72 -5.48 31.64
CA GLU A 176 -6.24 -5.97 30.35
C GLU A 176 -5.98 -4.82 29.37
N ARG A 177 -6.86 -3.81 29.34
CA ARG A 177 -6.73 -2.64 28.47
C ARG A 177 -5.39 -1.91 28.71
N ASN A 178 -5.05 -1.67 29.97
CA ASN A 178 -3.82 -1.00 30.35
C ASN A 178 -2.59 -1.92 30.18
N ASP A 179 -2.73 -3.21 30.43
CA ASP A 179 -1.66 -4.19 30.24
C ASP A 179 -1.29 -4.35 28.75
N LEU A 180 -2.28 -4.35 27.83
CA LEU A 180 -2.04 -4.33 26.39
C LEU A 180 -1.32 -3.05 25.95
N LYS A 181 -1.75 -1.88 26.44
CA LYS A 181 -1.07 -0.61 26.14
C LYS A 181 0.38 -0.60 26.59
N ARG A 182 0.64 -1.09 27.80
CA ARG A 182 2.03 -1.23 28.33
C ARG A 182 2.85 -2.20 27.50
N HIS A 183 2.28 -3.35 27.17
CA HIS A 183 2.98 -4.37 26.41
C HIS A 183 3.41 -3.86 25.02
N PHE A 184 2.50 -3.23 24.30
CA PHE A 184 2.79 -2.69 22.96
C PHE A 184 3.37 -1.28 22.98
N SER A 185 3.62 -0.71 24.16
CA SER A 185 4.08 0.68 24.30
C SER A 185 3.24 1.67 23.48
N THR A 186 1.91 1.47 23.47
CA THR A 186 0.96 2.18 22.60
C THR A 186 -0.16 2.80 23.43
N CYS A 187 -0.26 4.13 23.44
CA CYS A 187 -1.33 4.84 24.16
C CYS A 187 -1.52 6.27 23.65
N ALA A 188 -2.59 6.91 24.09
CA ALA A 188 -2.75 8.36 23.92
C ALA A 188 -1.75 9.14 24.80
N LYS A 189 -1.35 10.33 24.33
CA LYS A 189 -0.41 11.19 25.09
C LYS A 189 -0.88 11.49 26.52
N ILE A 190 -2.19 11.61 26.71
CA ILE A 190 -2.78 11.92 28.02
C ILE A 190 -2.68 10.76 29.03
N GLU A 191 -2.36 9.55 28.60
CA GLU A 191 -2.27 8.34 29.41
C GLU A 191 -0.83 8.01 29.84
N LEU A 192 0.17 8.77 29.34
CA LEU A 192 1.59 8.45 29.57
C LEU A 192 1.97 8.41 31.04
N GLU A 193 1.52 9.38 31.82
CA GLU A 193 1.82 9.48 33.25
C GLU A 193 1.14 8.37 34.04
N GLU A 194 -0.14 8.08 33.74
CA GLU A 194 -0.90 7.01 34.42
C GLU A 194 -0.33 5.62 34.11
N LEU A 195 0.06 5.37 32.85
CA LEU A 195 0.53 4.06 32.42
C LEU A 195 2.01 3.82 32.72
N ASP A 196 2.77 4.87 32.99
CA ASP A 196 4.23 4.81 33.23
C ASP A 196 4.98 4.02 32.13
N ILE A 197 4.79 4.46 30.87
CA ILE A 197 5.40 3.79 29.71
C ILE A 197 6.20 4.75 28.85
N ASP A 198 7.29 4.23 28.30
CA ASP A 198 7.97 4.87 27.16
C ASP A 198 7.22 4.50 25.88
N ARG A 199 6.40 5.46 25.41
CA ARG A 199 5.50 5.27 24.28
C ARG A 199 6.28 5.16 22.97
N LYS A 200 6.11 4.06 22.26
CA LYS A 200 6.65 3.84 20.92
C LYS A 200 5.65 4.21 19.82
N HIS A 201 4.36 3.97 20.06
CA HIS A 201 3.31 4.23 19.08
C HIS A 201 2.23 5.13 19.66
N GLU A 202 1.76 6.08 18.83
CA GLU A 202 0.65 6.97 19.14
C GLU A 202 -0.67 6.36 18.66
N ILE A 203 -1.81 6.88 19.17
CA ILE A 203 -3.12 6.55 18.61
C ILE A 203 -3.42 7.45 17.40
N PRO A 204 -4.03 6.95 16.31
CA PRO A 204 -4.43 5.56 16.09
C PRO A 204 -3.26 4.67 15.68
N THR A 205 -3.20 3.46 16.21
CA THR A 205 -2.26 2.42 15.79
C THR A 205 -3.00 1.10 15.61
N ILE A 206 -2.69 0.36 14.55
CA ILE A 206 -3.17 -1.01 14.35
C ILE A 206 -1.95 -1.93 14.34
N ILE A 207 -1.96 -2.90 15.25
CA ILE A 207 -0.95 -3.97 15.31
C ILE A 207 -1.62 -5.25 14.85
N VAL A 208 -1.13 -5.84 13.75
CA VAL A 208 -1.66 -7.08 13.21
C VAL A 208 -0.84 -8.25 13.68
N ILE A 209 -1.51 -9.29 14.17
CA ILE A 209 -0.93 -10.47 14.81
C ILE A 209 -1.38 -11.72 14.05
N ASP A 210 -0.44 -12.63 13.78
CA ASP A 210 -0.72 -13.99 13.33
C ASP A 210 -1.26 -14.81 14.51
N SER A 211 -2.47 -15.32 14.39
CA SER A 211 -3.11 -16.07 15.46
C SER A 211 -2.46 -17.41 15.81
N LYS A 212 -1.74 -18.04 14.85
CA LYS A 212 -1.09 -19.34 15.08
C LYS A 212 0.26 -19.21 15.76
N THR A 213 1.06 -18.25 15.30
CA THR A 213 2.43 -18.06 15.82
C THR A 213 2.50 -17.00 16.90
N HIS A 214 1.42 -16.21 17.07
CA HIS A 214 1.35 -15.01 17.91
C HIS A 214 2.41 -13.96 17.52
N GLY A 215 2.96 -14.05 16.29
CA GLY A 215 3.93 -13.11 15.76
C GLY A 215 3.25 -11.84 15.24
N ILE A 216 3.94 -10.71 15.38
CA ILE A 216 3.50 -9.44 14.77
C ILE A 216 3.74 -9.51 13.28
N ILE A 217 2.70 -9.23 12.50
CA ILE A 217 2.76 -9.08 11.04
C ILE A 217 3.17 -7.66 10.67
N THR A 218 2.51 -6.66 11.27
CA THR A 218 2.84 -5.24 11.10
C THR A 218 2.43 -4.44 12.33
N THR A 219 3.13 -3.34 12.58
CA THR A 219 2.74 -2.29 13.55
C THR A 219 2.18 -1.04 12.86
N ASN A 220 2.19 -1.03 11.53
CA ASN A 220 1.74 0.10 10.71
C ASN A 220 0.37 -0.13 10.05
N GLY A 221 -0.43 -1.05 10.59
CA GLY A 221 -1.71 -1.42 10.01
C GLY A 221 -2.69 -0.26 9.85
N ALA A 222 -2.54 0.83 10.61
CA ALA A 222 -3.34 2.04 10.43
C ALA A 222 -3.02 2.74 9.09
N ASP A 223 -1.74 2.85 8.74
CA ASP A 223 -1.30 3.40 7.45
C ASP A 223 -1.71 2.46 6.30
N ASP A 224 -1.57 1.14 6.50
CA ASP A 224 -1.98 0.14 5.50
C ASP A 224 -3.46 0.31 5.15
N VAL A 225 -4.35 0.33 6.14
CA VAL A 225 -5.79 0.52 5.93
C VAL A 225 -6.09 1.90 5.34
N GLY A 226 -5.41 2.94 5.80
CA GLY A 226 -5.58 4.29 5.30
C GLY A 226 -5.24 4.47 3.82
N HIS A 227 -4.26 3.72 3.31
CA HIS A 227 -3.78 3.82 1.94
C HIS A 227 -4.38 2.75 1.01
N MET A 228 -4.59 1.53 1.50
CA MET A 228 -4.99 0.37 0.70
C MET A 228 -6.45 -0.06 0.90
N GLY A 229 -7.12 0.43 1.96
CA GLY A 229 -8.49 0.01 2.26
C GLY A 229 -8.59 -1.49 2.52
N ASP A 230 -9.46 -2.18 1.79
CA ASP A 230 -9.68 -3.63 1.87
C ASP A 230 -8.51 -4.48 1.36
N GLU A 231 -7.69 -3.95 0.46
CA GLU A 231 -6.48 -4.63 -0.03
C GLU A 231 -5.44 -4.84 1.10
N ALA A 232 -5.52 -4.10 2.21
CA ALA A 232 -4.65 -4.26 3.37
C ALA A 232 -4.70 -5.69 3.94
N LEU A 233 -5.86 -6.34 3.91
CA LEU A 233 -6.00 -7.73 4.38
C LEU A 233 -5.15 -8.68 3.54
N GLN A 234 -5.20 -8.56 2.21
CA GLN A 234 -4.39 -9.41 1.34
C GLN A 234 -2.90 -9.15 1.55
N HIS A 235 -2.51 -7.89 1.68
CA HIS A 235 -1.13 -7.52 2.01
C HIS A 235 -0.65 -8.18 3.31
N TRP A 236 -1.45 -8.16 4.38
CA TRP A 236 -1.09 -8.79 5.67
C TRP A 236 -1.00 -10.31 5.54
N LYS A 237 -1.86 -10.95 4.74
CA LYS A 237 -1.80 -12.40 4.46
C LYS A 237 -0.52 -12.76 3.69
N ASP A 238 -0.15 -11.97 2.70
CA ASP A 238 1.08 -12.18 1.92
C ASP A 238 2.33 -12.08 2.83
N VAL A 239 2.35 -11.11 3.75
CA VAL A 239 3.41 -10.97 4.76
C VAL A 239 3.39 -12.14 5.74
N GLN A 240 2.23 -12.59 6.19
CA GLN A 240 2.07 -13.76 7.05
C GLN A 240 2.66 -15.02 6.42
N ASP A 241 2.30 -15.29 5.16
CA ASP A 241 2.78 -16.47 4.43
C ASP A 241 4.30 -16.40 4.20
N TRP A 242 4.81 -15.24 3.85
CA TRP A 242 6.26 -15.04 3.72
C TRP A 242 7.01 -15.32 5.02
N ILE A 243 6.51 -14.83 6.17
CA ILE A 243 7.09 -15.09 7.49
C ILE A 243 7.07 -16.57 7.85
N ARG A 244 5.95 -17.26 7.57
CA ARG A 244 5.82 -18.70 7.84
C ARG A 244 6.79 -19.53 7.01
N ASN A 245 6.97 -19.17 5.73
CA ASN A 245 7.91 -19.85 4.85
C ASN A 245 9.35 -19.71 5.34
N LEU A 246 9.76 -18.51 5.81
CA LEU A 246 11.09 -18.32 6.39
C LEU A 246 11.35 -19.18 7.64
N GLN A 247 10.31 -19.45 8.43
CA GLN A 247 10.42 -20.26 9.63
C GLN A 247 10.51 -21.75 9.31
N SER A 248 9.88 -22.22 8.22
CA SER A 248 9.94 -23.62 7.77
C SER A 248 11.30 -23.99 7.21
N ASP A 249 12.02 -23.04 6.58
CA ASP A 249 13.35 -23.28 5.99
C ASP A 249 14.48 -23.32 7.03
N THR A 250 14.19 -22.97 8.29
CA THR A 250 15.17 -22.93 9.38
C THR A 250 15.04 -24.09 10.36
N THR A 251 14.09 -25.01 10.16
CA THR A 251 13.85 -26.21 10.95
C THR A 251 14.25 -27.46 10.21
#